data_8abcc1a064a478ab7f72737fdefdb63e
#
_entry.id   8abcc1a064a478ab7f72737fdefdb63e
#
_cell.length_a   1.000
_cell.length_b   1.000
_cell.length_c   1.000
_cell.angle_alpha   90.00
_cell.angle_beta   90.00
_cell.angle_gamma   90.00
#
_symmetry.space_group_name_H-M   'P 1'
#
loop_
_entity.id
_entity.type
_entity.pdbx_description
1 polymer ?
#
loop_
_entity_poly.entity_id
_entity_poly.type
_entity_poly.pdbx_seq_one_letter_code
_entity_poly.pdbx_strand_id
1 'polypeptide(L)'
;MLTKRIIPCLDVKEGRVVKGTQFVNLRDAGDPVEVAALYDREGADELVFLDITASHERRRIMIDVVARTAEQAFMPLTVGGGIRFLEDIRALLRAGADKVSLNTAAVQDPELIRRAAERFGSQCIVLAIDAKRRTESWVPAQQDGWPSATSRETGAAADSSRLSPPGPRPSWEVYIHGGRTPAGKDAVAWATEGERLGAGEILLTSMDRDGTKDGYDLELTRAIAEPVGIPVIASGGAGTLEHLYEGLIVGKADAVLAASIFHSREFTIPEAKQFLASRGVPVRL
;
A
#
# COMPACT_ATOMS: atom_id res chain seq x y z
N MET A 1 -10.82 19.88 5.27
CA MET A 1 -9.61 19.05 5.10
C MET A 1 -10.00 17.63 5.49
N LEU A 2 -9.65 16.62 4.70
CA LEU A 2 -9.93 15.23 5.05
C LEU A 2 -9.03 14.79 6.21
N THR A 3 -9.56 13.99 7.15
CA THR A 3 -8.77 13.43 8.24
C THR A 3 -7.80 12.38 7.73
N LYS A 4 -6.60 12.35 8.30
CA LYS A 4 -5.61 11.30 8.06
C LYS A 4 -6.00 10.04 8.84
N ARG A 5 -5.68 8.85 8.31
CA ARG A 5 -6.11 7.57 8.85
C ARG A 5 -4.93 6.80 9.43
N ILE A 6 -5.17 6.11 10.54
CA ILE A 6 -4.25 5.13 11.14
C ILE A 6 -4.83 3.75 10.91
N ILE A 7 -4.07 2.90 10.23
CA ILE A 7 -4.51 1.60 9.74
C ILE A 7 -3.63 0.50 10.32
N PRO A 8 -4.09 -0.28 11.29
CA PRO A 8 -3.42 -1.52 11.67
C PRO A 8 -3.44 -2.54 10.52
N CYS A 9 -2.37 -3.35 10.41
CA CYS A 9 -2.30 -4.45 9.44
C CYS A 9 -2.11 -5.77 10.16
N LEU A 10 -2.85 -6.79 9.76
CA LEU A 10 -2.75 -8.17 10.23
C LEU A 10 -2.32 -9.09 9.09
N ASP A 11 -1.11 -9.65 9.21
CA ASP A 11 -0.72 -10.79 8.38
C ASP A 11 -1.45 -12.04 8.87
N VAL A 12 -2.25 -12.64 8.00
CA VAL A 12 -3.04 -13.83 8.33
C VAL A 12 -2.46 -15.04 7.62
N LYS A 13 -2.18 -16.08 8.39
CA LYS A 13 -1.72 -17.39 7.91
C LYS A 13 -2.60 -18.48 8.47
N GLU A 14 -3.25 -19.27 7.58
CA GLU A 14 -4.10 -20.39 8.01
C GLU A 14 -5.17 -19.99 9.05
N GLY A 15 -5.73 -18.79 8.89
CA GLY A 15 -6.76 -18.26 9.79
C GLY A 15 -6.25 -17.71 11.13
N ARG A 16 -4.94 -17.57 11.30
CA ARG A 16 -4.31 -16.99 12.50
C ARG A 16 -3.52 -15.75 12.15
N VAL A 17 -3.52 -14.77 13.03
CA VAL A 17 -2.61 -13.64 12.92
C VAL A 17 -1.20 -14.12 13.18
N VAL A 18 -0.27 -13.74 12.31
CA VAL A 18 1.14 -14.09 12.48
C VAL A 18 2.02 -12.85 12.48
N LYS A 19 3.14 -12.96 13.16
CA LYS A 19 4.19 -11.95 13.28
C LYS A 19 5.50 -12.50 12.75
N GLY A 20 6.19 -11.74 11.91
CA GLY A 20 7.54 -12.09 11.46
C GLY A 20 8.23 -10.87 10.85
N THR A 21 9.54 -10.94 10.68
CA THR A 21 10.29 -9.95 9.92
C THR A 21 10.47 -10.50 8.51
N GLN A 22 10.06 -9.76 7.49
CA GLN A 22 10.16 -10.17 6.08
C GLN A 22 9.56 -11.58 5.82
N PHE A 23 8.42 -11.90 6.46
CA PHE A 23 7.74 -13.20 6.37
C PHE A 23 8.56 -14.42 6.83
N VAL A 24 9.61 -14.21 7.63
CA VAL A 24 10.46 -15.29 8.19
C VAL A 24 10.24 -15.38 9.70
N ASN A 25 10.39 -16.61 10.26
CA ASN A 25 10.20 -16.89 11.69
C ASN A 25 8.83 -16.45 12.25
N LEU A 26 7.77 -16.76 11.51
CA LEU A 26 6.40 -16.41 11.86
C LEU A 26 6.01 -17.02 13.21
N ARG A 27 5.49 -16.17 14.12
CA ARG A 27 4.92 -16.57 15.41
C ARG A 27 3.42 -16.26 15.40
N ASP A 28 2.63 -17.12 16.01
CA ASP A 28 1.19 -16.87 16.22
C ASP A 28 1.02 -15.63 17.13
N ALA A 29 0.16 -14.71 16.69
CA ALA A 29 -0.15 -13.48 17.39
C ALA A 29 -1.64 -13.36 17.77
N GLY A 30 -2.43 -14.40 17.58
CA GLY A 30 -3.80 -14.48 18.07
C GLY A 30 -4.88 -14.78 17.02
N ASP A 31 -6.12 -14.72 17.44
CA ASP A 31 -7.28 -14.81 16.56
C ASP A 31 -7.51 -13.45 15.85
N PRO A 32 -7.60 -13.42 14.53
CA PRO A 32 -7.77 -12.18 13.78
C PRO A 32 -9.07 -11.43 14.14
N VAL A 33 -10.13 -12.14 14.51
CA VAL A 33 -11.41 -11.55 14.90
C VAL A 33 -11.29 -10.81 16.24
N GLU A 34 -10.64 -11.42 17.23
CA GLU A 34 -10.42 -10.79 18.53
C GLU A 34 -9.52 -9.55 18.42
N VAL A 35 -8.47 -9.65 17.60
CA VAL A 35 -7.53 -8.52 17.37
C VAL A 35 -8.23 -7.40 16.60
N ALA A 36 -9.04 -7.71 15.60
CA ALA A 36 -9.84 -6.72 14.88
C ALA A 36 -10.82 -5.99 15.81
N ALA A 37 -11.56 -6.72 16.64
CA ALA A 37 -12.49 -6.14 17.62
C ALA A 37 -11.77 -5.27 18.67
N LEU A 38 -10.50 -5.58 19.01
CA LEU A 38 -9.69 -4.72 19.86
C LEU A 38 -9.38 -3.39 19.16
N TYR A 39 -8.88 -3.42 17.92
CA TYR A 39 -8.54 -2.21 17.18
C TYR A 39 -9.76 -1.34 16.86
N ASP A 40 -10.94 -1.96 16.62
CA ASP A 40 -12.19 -1.24 16.46
C ASP A 40 -12.55 -0.45 17.75
N ARG A 41 -12.47 -1.11 18.92
CA ARG A 41 -12.66 -0.43 20.22
C ARG A 41 -11.63 0.65 20.51
N GLU A 42 -10.39 0.50 20.04
CA GLU A 42 -9.34 1.50 20.14
C GLU A 42 -9.51 2.66 19.14
N GLY A 43 -10.49 2.56 18.25
CA GLY A 43 -10.82 3.59 17.28
C GLY A 43 -9.88 3.65 16.08
N ALA A 44 -9.35 2.52 15.62
CA ALA A 44 -8.67 2.46 14.33
C ALA A 44 -9.59 2.97 13.20
N ASP A 45 -9.00 3.61 12.19
CA ASP A 45 -9.81 4.20 11.10
C ASP A 45 -10.17 3.19 10.03
N GLU A 46 -9.33 2.18 9.83
CA GLU A 46 -9.49 1.02 8.93
C GLU A 46 -8.66 -0.13 9.47
N LEU A 47 -8.89 -1.33 8.92
CA LEU A 47 -8.08 -2.52 9.16
C LEU A 47 -7.67 -3.16 7.84
N VAL A 48 -6.44 -3.64 7.74
CA VAL A 48 -5.97 -4.41 6.59
C VAL A 48 -5.66 -5.85 7.00
N PHE A 49 -6.22 -6.82 6.30
CA PHE A 49 -5.81 -8.22 6.35
C PHE A 49 -5.00 -8.58 5.12
N LEU A 50 -3.84 -9.18 5.31
CA LEU A 50 -3.01 -9.71 4.23
C LEU A 50 -2.90 -11.23 4.39
N ASP A 51 -3.55 -11.98 3.48
CA ASP A 51 -3.35 -13.43 3.38
C ASP A 51 -1.98 -13.72 2.75
N ILE A 52 -1.05 -14.14 3.59
CA ILE A 52 0.33 -14.45 3.15
C ILE A 52 0.51 -15.89 2.66
N THR A 53 -0.58 -16.68 2.59
CA THR A 53 -0.53 -18.13 2.30
C THR A 53 -1.32 -18.58 1.08
N ALA A 54 -1.64 -17.70 0.19
CA ALA A 54 -2.54 -17.86 -0.94
C ALA A 54 -2.45 -19.20 -1.71
N SER A 55 -3.05 -20.28 -1.18
CA SER A 55 -3.45 -21.47 -1.93
C SER A 55 -4.98 -21.52 -2.05
N HIS A 56 -5.51 -22.24 -3.03
CA HIS A 56 -6.94 -22.28 -3.31
C HIS A 56 -7.79 -22.84 -2.13
N GLU A 57 -7.25 -23.81 -1.39
CA GLU A 57 -7.93 -24.41 -0.23
C GLU A 57 -7.95 -23.44 0.97
N ARG A 58 -6.93 -22.62 1.13
CA ARG A 58 -6.76 -21.66 2.22
C ARG A 58 -7.61 -20.40 2.05
N ARG A 59 -8.05 -20.11 0.83
CA ARG A 59 -8.97 -18.99 0.56
C ARG A 59 -10.31 -19.11 1.28
N ARG A 60 -10.83 -20.34 1.45
CA ARG A 60 -12.08 -20.58 2.21
C ARG A 60 -11.92 -20.18 3.68
N ILE A 61 -10.75 -20.44 4.26
CA ILE A 61 -10.43 -20.05 5.63
C ILE A 61 -10.44 -18.54 5.75
N MET A 62 -9.85 -17.83 4.76
CA MET A 62 -9.81 -16.36 4.77
C MET A 62 -11.22 -15.74 4.63
N ILE A 63 -12.08 -16.31 3.77
CA ILE A 63 -13.47 -15.86 3.62
C ILE A 63 -14.24 -16.02 4.94
N ASP A 64 -14.06 -17.13 5.66
CA ASP A 64 -14.66 -17.35 6.97
C ASP A 64 -14.16 -16.35 8.02
N VAL A 65 -12.84 -16.12 8.05
CA VAL A 65 -12.23 -15.09 8.92
C VAL A 65 -12.80 -13.71 8.65
N VAL A 66 -12.92 -13.32 7.37
CA VAL A 66 -13.50 -12.03 6.97
C VAL A 66 -14.95 -11.92 7.44
N ALA A 67 -15.78 -12.95 7.22
CA ALA A 67 -17.18 -12.96 7.62
C ALA A 67 -17.33 -12.79 9.14
N ARG A 68 -16.57 -13.57 9.92
CA ARG A 68 -16.58 -13.47 11.38
C ARG A 68 -16.07 -12.13 11.90
N THR A 69 -15.07 -11.55 11.21
CA THR A 69 -14.55 -10.23 11.57
C THR A 69 -15.57 -9.14 11.32
N ALA A 70 -16.26 -9.17 10.18
CA ALA A 70 -17.30 -8.19 9.84
C ALA A 70 -18.50 -8.22 10.81
N GLU A 71 -18.71 -9.31 11.53
CA GLU A 71 -19.74 -9.40 12.60
C GLU A 71 -19.30 -8.73 13.92
N GLN A 72 -17.99 -8.46 14.11
CA GLN A 72 -17.43 -8.03 15.40
C GLN A 72 -16.70 -6.69 15.34
N ALA A 73 -16.27 -6.25 14.15
CA ALA A 73 -15.56 -5.00 13.93
C ALA A 73 -16.27 -4.20 12.84
N PHE A 74 -16.50 -2.91 13.10
CA PHE A 74 -17.32 -2.05 12.24
C PHE A 74 -16.51 -0.95 11.53
N MET A 75 -15.19 -0.91 11.74
CA MET A 75 -14.30 -0.12 10.92
C MET A 75 -14.14 -0.75 9.52
N PRO A 76 -13.89 0.05 8.46
CA PRO A 76 -13.67 -0.48 7.12
C PRO A 76 -12.57 -1.54 7.09
N LEU A 77 -12.85 -2.66 6.43
CA LEU A 77 -11.94 -3.79 6.29
C LEU A 77 -11.45 -3.94 4.86
N THR A 78 -10.14 -3.83 4.67
CA THR A 78 -9.44 -4.14 3.41
C THR A 78 -8.82 -5.54 3.48
N VAL A 79 -9.07 -6.36 2.48
CA VAL A 79 -8.50 -7.72 2.41
C VAL A 79 -7.61 -7.86 1.19
N GLY A 80 -6.38 -8.30 1.39
CA GLY A 80 -5.38 -8.56 0.35
C GLY A 80 -4.81 -9.97 0.41
N GLY A 81 -4.05 -10.30 -0.62
CA GLY A 81 -3.39 -11.60 -0.75
C GLY A 81 -4.18 -12.59 -1.63
N GLY A 82 -3.47 -13.17 -2.59
CA GLY A 82 -3.96 -14.28 -3.41
C GLY A 82 -5.18 -14.04 -4.31
N ILE A 83 -5.67 -12.82 -4.46
CA ILE A 83 -6.79 -12.45 -5.32
C ILE A 83 -6.32 -12.53 -6.78
N ARG A 84 -7.08 -13.23 -7.64
CA ARG A 84 -6.74 -13.46 -9.05
C ARG A 84 -7.83 -13.07 -10.03
N PHE A 85 -9.09 -13.22 -9.64
CA PHE A 85 -10.25 -13.08 -10.51
C PHE A 85 -11.34 -12.20 -9.88
N LEU A 86 -12.28 -11.72 -10.70
CA LEU A 86 -13.44 -10.95 -10.23
C LEU A 86 -14.31 -11.74 -9.24
N GLU A 87 -14.32 -13.06 -9.38
CA GLU A 87 -15.05 -13.96 -8.48
C GLU A 87 -14.45 -13.95 -7.06
N ASP A 88 -13.13 -13.87 -6.94
CA ASP A 88 -12.44 -13.75 -5.65
C ASP A 88 -12.82 -12.43 -4.96
N ILE A 89 -12.79 -11.32 -5.72
CA ILE A 89 -13.19 -9.99 -5.24
C ILE A 89 -14.63 -10.03 -4.74
N ARG A 90 -15.54 -10.57 -5.54
CA ARG A 90 -16.95 -10.70 -5.17
C ARG A 90 -17.14 -11.53 -3.89
N ALA A 91 -16.40 -12.63 -3.75
CA ALA A 91 -16.50 -13.50 -2.58
C ALA A 91 -16.07 -12.77 -1.30
N LEU A 92 -14.97 -12.01 -1.33
CA LEU A 92 -14.49 -11.24 -0.19
C LEU A 92 -15.44 -10.08 0.17
N LEU A 93 -15.92 -9.32 -0.82
CA LEU A 93 -16.88 -8.24 -0.58
C LEU A 93 -18.21 -8.78 -0.01
N ARG A 94 -18.68 -9.94 -0.48
CA ARG A 94 -19.88 -10.60 0.09
C ARG A 94 -19.67 -11.14 1.49
N ALA A 95 -18.44 -11.50 1.85
CA ALA A 95 -18.07 -11.93 3.19
C ALA A 95 -18.00 -10.77 4.19
N GLY A 96 -18.03 -9.51 3.72
CA GLY A 96 -18.04 -8.32 4.57
C GLY A 96 -16.78 -7.46 4.45
N ALA A 97 -15.85 -7.74 3.52
CA ALA A 97 -14.80 -6.80 3.21
C ALA A 97 -15.37 -5.55 2.53
N ASP A 98 -14.88 -4.37 2.88
CA ASP A 98 -15.24 -3.10 2.21
C ASP A 98 -14.36 -2.85 0.99
N LYS A 99 -13.12 -3.29 1.05
CA LYS A 99 -12.12 -3.11 0.00
C LYS A 99 -11.30 -4.40 -0.20
N VAL A 100 -10.75 -4.52 -1.40
CA VAL A 100 -9.78 -5.59 -1.73
C VAL A 100 -8.52 -4.99 -2.28
N SER A 101 -7.35 -5.53 -1.90
CA SER A 101 -6.06 -5.07 -2.41
C SER A 101 -5.47 -6.05 -3.42
N LEU A 102 -5.08 -5.51 -4.58
CA LEU A 102 -4.56 -6.23 -5.73
C LEU A 102 -3.10 -5.85 -5.99
N ASN A 103 -2.18 -6.81 -6.04
CA ASN A 103 -0.80 -6.62 -6.49
C ASN A 103 -0.51 -7.52 -7.70
N THR A 104 -0.07 -8.75 -7.50
CA THR A 104 0.41 -9.65 -8.57
C THR A 104 -0.57 -9.78 -9.74
N ALA A 105 -1.86 -9.99 -9.45
CA ALA A 105 -2.88 -10.14 -10.49
C ALA A 105 -3.07 -8.85 -11.29
N ALA A 106 -3.01 -7.68 -10.65
CA ALA A 106 -3.10 -6.40 -11.32
C ALA A 106 -1.88 -6.11 -12.22
N VAL A 107 -0.68 -6.50 -11.79
CA VAL A 107 0.54 -6.36 -12.61
C VAL A 107 0.51 -7.27 -13.83
N GLN A 108 0.01 -8.51 -13.67
CA GLN A 108 -0.10 -9.51 -14.75
C GLN A 108 -1.24 -9.20 -15.74
N ASP A 109 -2.34 -8.66 -15.25
CA ASP A 109 -3.52 -8.25 -16.03
C ASP A 109 -4.04 -6.91 -15.54
N PRO A 110 -3.48 -5.77 -16.01
CA PRO A 110 -3.90 -4.43 -15.62
C PRO A 110 -5.40 -4.15 -15.85
N GLU A 111 -5.99 -4.77 -16.85
CA GLU A 111 -7.42 -4.64 -17.14
C GLU A 111 -8.30 -5.24 -16.03
N LEU A 112 -7.75 -6.09 -15.17
CA LEU A 112 -8.47 -6.57 -13.99
C LEU A 112 -8.88 -5.41 -13.07
N ILE A 113 -8.03 -4.37 -12.92
CA ILE A 113 -8.36 -3.17 -12.13
C ILE A 113 -9.59 -2.49 -12.73
N ARG A 114 -9.61 -2.25 -14.05
CA ARG A 114 -10.73 -1.59 -14.72
C ARG A 114 -12.02 -2.39 -14.57
N ARG A 115 -11.99 -3.69 -14.91
CA ARG A 115 -13.16 -4.55 -14.77
C ARG A 115 -13.68 -4.65 -13.34
N ALA A 116 -12.78 -4.64 -12.37
CA ALA A 116 -13.15 -4.65 -10.95
C ALA A 116 -13.78 -3.32 -10.52
N ALA A 117 -13.18 -2.19 -10.91
CA ALA A 117 -13.70 -0.85 -10.62
C ALA A 117 -15.08 -0.59 -11.27
N GLU A 118 -15.26 -1.00 -12.53
CA GLU A 118 -16.54 -0.89 -13.22
C GLU A 118 -17.64 -1.75 -12.56
N ARG A 119 -17.27 -2.89 -11.99
CA ARG A 119 -18.23 -3.83 -11.42
C ARG A 119 -18.58 -3.58 -9.96
N PHE A 120 -17.60 -3.17 -9.16
CA PHE A 120 -17.71 -3.05 -7.71
C PHE A 120 -17.58 -1.61 -7.20
N GLY A 121 -17.14 -0.69 -8.06
CA GLY A 121 -16.80 0.69 -7.71
C GLY A 121 -15.32 0.86 -7.38
N SER A 122 -14.73 1.98 -7.79
CA SER A 122 -13.33 2.31 -7.53
C SER A 122 -12.99 2.29 -6.04
N GLN A 123 -13.92 2.73 -5.20
CA GLN A 123 -13.77 2.77 -3.74
C GLN A 123 -13.49 1.40 -3.10
N CYS A 124 -13.83 0.30 -3.78
CA CYS A 124 -13.56 -1.06 -3.31
C CYS A 124 -12.20 -1.61 -3.76
N ILE A 125 -11.50 -0.91 -4.66
CA ILE A 125 -10.29 -1.42 -5.30
C ILE A 125 -9.07 -0.66 -4.83
N VAL A 126 -8.20 -1.34 -4.09
CA VAL A 126 -6.90 -0.84 -3.62
C VAL A 126 -5.81 -1.45 -4.48
N LEU A 127 -4.97 -0.62 -5.10
CA LEU A 127 -3.77 -1.09 -5.78
C LEU A 127 -2.63 -1.21 -4.78
N ALA A 128 -2.22 -2.46 -4.47
CA ALA A 128 -1.05 -2.70 -3.64
C ALA A 128 0.22 -2.67 -4.51
N ILE A 129 1.20 -1.88 -4.08
CA ILE A 129 2.50 -1.70 -4.74
C ILE A 129 3.60 -2.01 -3.74
N ASP A 130 4.29 -3.15 -3.93
CA ASP A 130 5.53 -3.44 -3.24
C ASP A 130 6.67 -2.86 -4.09
N ALA A 131 7.36 -1.85 -3.57
CA ALA A 131 8.37 -1.10 -4.30
C ALA A 131 9.74 -1.22 -3.65
N LYS A 132 10.78 -1.39 -4.47
CA LYS A 132 12.17 -1.43 -4.05
C LYS A 132 12.99 -0.42 -4.81
N ARG A 133 13.87 0.31 -4.12
CA ARG A 133 14.77 1.30 -4.73
C ARG A 133 15.72 0.62 -5.70
N ARG A 134 15.89 1.20 -6.88
CA ARG A 134 16.91 0.77 -7.85
C ARG A 134 18.26 1.36 -7.48
N THR A 135 19.28 0.52 -7.53
CA THR A 135 20.67 0.91 -7.23
C THR A 135 21.45 1.42 -8.44
N GLU A 136 20.91 1.19 -9.65
CA GLU A 136 21.53 1.61 -10.92
C GLU A 136 20.60 2.54 -11.71
N SER A 137 21.16 3.41 -12.53
CA SER A 137 20.41 4.26 -13.45
C SER A 137 19.64 3.39 -14.45
N TRP A 138 18.36 3.22 -14.19
CA TRP A 138 17.46 2.46 -15.07
C TRP A 138 17.18 3.26 -16.34
N VAL A 139 17.41 2.64 -17.49
CA VAL A 139 16.90 3.10 -18.77
C VAL A 139 15.64 2.28 -19.04
N PRO A 140 14.44 2.90 -19.21
CA PRO A 140 13.24 2.16 -19.57
C PRO A 140 13.53 1.32 -20.81
N ALA A 141 13.11 0.04 -20.80
CA ALA A 141 13.06 -0.72 -22.03
C ALA A 141 12.21 0.10 -23.02
N GLN A 142 12.75 0.41 -24.18
CA GLN A 142 12.03 1.16 -25.22
C GLN A 142 10.71 0.44 -25.46
N GLN A 143 9.60 1.09 -25.13
CA GLN A 143 8.31 0.69 -25.65
C GLN A 143 8.36 1.01 -27.14
N ASP A 144 8.43 -0.03 -27.97
CA ASP A 144 8.33 0.09 -29.42
C ASP A 144 7.02 0.83 -29.75
N GLY A 145 7.12 2.08 -30.17
CA GLY A 145 5.96 2.85 -30.64
C GLY A 145 5.87 4.33 -30.27
N TRP A 146 6.81 4.92 -29.50
CA TRP A 146 6.80 6.37 -29.29
C TRP A 146 7.64 7.07 -30.34
N PRO A 147 7.10 8.03 -31.15
CA PRO A 147 7.88 8.76 -32.14
C PRO A 147 8.95 9.60 -31.46
N SER A 148 10.22 9.39 -31.84
CA SER A 148 11.33 10.24 -31.47
C SER A 148 11.03 11.68 -31.87
N ALA A 149 11.12 12.61 -30.93
CA ALA A 149 11.08 14.03 -31.23
C ALA A 149 12.24 14.38 -32.16
N THR A 150 11.93 14.55 -33.45
CA THR A 150 12.87 15.07 -34.44
C THR A 150 13.26 16.47 -34.02
N SER A 151 14.55 16.63 -33.79
CA SER A 151 15.26 17.89 -33.62
C SER A 151 14.92 18.87 -34.76
N ARG A 152 14.17 19.94 -34.45
CA ARG A 152 14.21 21.16 -35.27
C ARG A 152 15.32 22.05 -34.74
N GLU A 153 16.41 22.08 -35.48
CA GLU A 153 17.41 23.13 -35.35
C GLU A 153 16.78 24.49 -35.75
N THR A 154 16.66 25.39 -34.80
CA THR A 154 16.59 26.82 -35.07
C THR A 154 17.57 27.50 -34.12
N GLY A 155 18.61 28.06 -34.71
CA GLY A 155 19.66 28.77 -33.97
C GLY A 155 19.14 30.01 -33.27
N ALA A 156 19.41 30.09 -32.00
CA ALA A 156 19.51 31.30 -31.21
C ALA A 156 20.54 31.04 -30.12
N ALA A 157 21.57 31.88 -30.04
CA ALA A 157 22.62 31.81 -29.05
C ALA A 157 22.01 31.97 -27.64
N ALA A 158 22.01 30.91 -26.83
CA ALA A 158 21.57 30.94 -25.45
C ALA A 158 22.79 30.97 -24.53
N ASP A 159 22.78 31.96 -23.66
CA ASP A 159 23.64 32.17 -22.52
C ASP A 159 23.88 30.90 -21.70
N SER A 160 25.14 30.48 -21.63
CA SER A 160 25.56 29.25 -20.97
C SER A 160 25.84 29.47 -19.49
N SER A 161 24.86 29.80 -18.68
CA SER A 161 24.91 29.50 -17.25
C SER A 161 24.57 28.04 -17.06
N ARG A 162 25.56 27.16 -17.03
CA ARG A 162 25.46 25.72 -16.92
C ARG A 162 24.84 25.34 -15.57
N LEU A 163 23.52 25.18 -15.54
CA LEU A 163 22.89 24.27 -14.58
C LEU A 163 23.33 22.85 -14.99
N SER A 164 24.13 22.22 -14.17
CA SER A 164 24.45 20.80 -14.33
C SER A 164 23.12 20.05 -14.50
N PRO A 165 23.03 19.07 -15.42
CA PRO A 165 21.82 18.29 -15.56
C PRO A 165 21.48 17.70 -14.18
N PRO A 166 20.20 17.71 -13.77
CA PRO A 166 19.80 17.10 -12.51
C PRO A 166 20.31 15.66 -12.51
N GLY A 167 20.99 15.28 -11.42
CA GLY A 167 21.48 13.91 -11.25
C GLY A 167 20.36 12.88 -11.45
N PRO A 168 20.69 11.61 -11.63
CA PRO A 168 19.67 10.58 -11.85
C PRO A 168 18.65 10.64 -10.73
N ARG A 169 17.36 10.80 -11.09
CA ARG A 169 16.27 10.80 -10.11
C ARG A 169 16.17 9.41 -9.50
N PRO A 170 15.92 9.30 -8.19
CA PRO A 170 15.68 8.02 -7.58
C PRO A 170 14.49 7.34 -8.28
N SER A 171 14.60 6.05 -8.48
CA SER A 171 13.55 5.24 -9.09
C SER A 171 13.32 3.98 -8.28
N TRP A 172 12.10 3.46 -8.36
CA TRP A 172 11.71 2.25 -7.64
C TRP A 172 11.06 1.28 -8.59
N GLU A 173 11.35 0.01 -8.39
CA GLU A 173 10.79 -1.09 -9.16
C GLU A 173 9.69 -1.77 -8.39
N VAL A 174 8.59 -2.09 -9.10
CA VAL A 174 7.47 -2.89 -8.56
C VAL A 174 7.88 -4.34 -8.43
N TYR A 175 7.50 -4.95 -7.32
CA TYR A 175 7.68 -6.37 -7.05
C TYR A 175 6.33 -7.07 -6.90
N ILE A 176 6.30 -8.35 -7.28
CA ILE A 176 5.13 -9.24 -7.22
C ILE A 176 5.46 -10.51 -6.44
N HIS A 177 4.44 -11.37 -6.23
CA HIS A 177 4.58 -12.64 -5.50
C HIS A 177 5.09 -12.46 -4.06
N GLY A 178 4.58 -11.43 -3.34
CA GLY A 178 5.03 -11.11 -1.99
C GLY A 178 6.48 -10.65 -1.94
N GLY A 179 6.86 -9.75 -2.84
CA GLY A 179 8.19 -9.14 -2.87
C GLY A 179 9.31 -10.02 -3.45
N ARG A 180 8.99 -11.17 -4.06
CA ARG A 180 10.00 -12.14 -4.51
C ARG A 180 10.45 -11.96 -5.96
N THR A 181 9.65 -11.32 -6.80
CA THR A 181 9.90 -11.24 -8.24
C THR A 181 9.79 -9.78 -8.71
N PRO A 182 10.86 -9.22 -9.30
CA PRO A 182 10.78 -7.90 -9.93
C PRO A 182 9.84 -7.95 -11.14
N ALA A 183 9.03 -6.92 -11.32
CA ALA A 183 8.04 -6.84 -12.39
C ALA A 183 8.50 -6.05 -13.62
N GLY A 184 9.69 -5.45 -13.58
CA GLY A 184 10.20 -4.59 -14.65
C GLY A 184 9.42 -3.27 -14.84
N LYS A 185 8.55 -2.92 -13.89
CA LYS A 185 7.72 -1.70 -13.93
C LYS A 185 8.27 -0.65 -12.96
N ASP A 186 8.25 0.62 -13.39
CA ASP A 186 8.50 1.76 -12.51
C ASP A 186 7.29 1.96 -11.58
N ALA A 187 7.54 2.15 -10.27
CA ALA A 187 6.49 2.22 -9.27
C ALA A 187 5.61 3.49 -9.40
N VAL A 188 6.21 4.62 -9.79
CA VAL A 188 5.48 5.89 -9.96
C VAL A 188 4.60 5.82 -11.21
N ALA A 189 5.14 5.31 -12.30
CA ALA A 189 4.38 5.11 -13.53
C ALA A 189 3.24 4.12 -13.33
N TRP A 190 3.47 3.04 -12.58
CA TRP A 190 2.45 2.04 -12.26
C TRP A 190 1.33 2.57 -11.37
N ALA A 191 1.67 3.41 -10.38
CA ALA A 191 0.68 4.08 -9.54
C ALA A 191 -0.28 4.96 -10.38
N THR A 192 0.27 5.77 -11.29
CA THR A 192 -0.50 6.63 -12.19
C THR A 192 -1.36 5.79 -13.17
N GLU A 193 -0.82 4.69 -13.71
CA GLU A 193 -1.57 3.78 -14.57
C GLU A 193 -2.73 3.12 -13.81
N GLY A 194 -2.49 2.68 -12.57
CA GLY A 194 -3.50 2.06 -11.71
C GLY A 194 -4.66 2.99 -11.40
N GLU A 195 -4.38 4.26 -11.09
CA GLU A 195 -5.42 5.29 -10.94
C GLU A 195 -6.24 5.44 -12.23
N ARG A 196 -5.56 5.58 -13.38
CA ARG A 196 -6.23 5.70 -14.69
C ARG A 196 -7.11 4.48 -15.01
N LEU A 197 -6.75 3.30 -14.53
CA LEU A 197 -7.52 2.07 -14.69
C LEU A 197 -8.68 1.97 -13.69
N GLY A 198 -8.78 2.86 -12.71
CA GLY A 198 -9.89 2.96 -11.78
C GLY A 198 -9.63 2.43 -10.38
N ALA A 199 -8.38 2.23 -9.98
CA ALA A 199 -8.06 2.04 -8.56
C ALA A 199 -8.53 3.26 -7.75
N GLY A 200 -9.13 3.03 -6.60
CA GLY A 200 -9.63 4.09 -5.73
C GLY A 200 -8.66 4.48 -4.62
N GLU A 201 -7.60 3.68 -4.41
CA GLU A 201 -6.60 3.88 -3.37
C GLU A 201 -5.31 3.12 -3.68
N ILE A 202 -4.18 3.57 -3.18
CA ILE A 202 -2.89 2.89 -3.30
C ILE A 202 -2.40 2.48 -1.92
N LEU A 203 -2.09 1.20 -1.73
CA LEU A 203 -1.34 0.67 -0.59
C LEU A 203 0.13 0.50 -1.01
N LEU A 204 0.98 1.41 -0.56
CA LEU A 204 2.39 1.48 -0.96
C LEU A 204 3.30 0.92 0.12
N THR A 205 3.94 -0.22 -0.15
CA THR A 205 4.93 -0.81 0.76
C THR A 205 6.34 -0.61 0.24
N SER A 206 7.19 0.07 1.01
CA SER A 206 8.63 0.09 0.75
C SER A 206 9.27 -1.20 1.25
N MET A 207 9.77 -2.01 0.32
CA MET A 207 10.49 -3.24 0.65
C MET A 207 11.84 -2.97 1.34
N ASP A 208 12.43 -1.79 1.09
CA ASP A 208 13.69 -1.39 1.72
C ASP A 208 13.51 -1.00 3.19
N ARG A 209 12.29 -0.62 3.57
CA ARG A 209 11.94 -0.21 4.94
C ARG A 209 11.14 -1.23 5.71
N ASP A 210 10.48 -2.17 5.03
CA ASP A 210 9.62 -3.14 5.70
C ASP A 210 10.38 -4.00 6.72
N GLY A 211 9.85 -4.03 7.94
CA GLY A 211 10.43 -4.74 9.07
C GLY A 211 11.62 -4.06 9.76
N THR A 212 12.15 -2.94 9.26
CA THR A 212 13.34 -2.27 9.81
C THR A 212 13.05 -1.44 11.07
N LYS A 213 11.85 -0.87 11.19
CA LYS A 213 11.47 0.14 12.20
C LYS A 213 12.22 1.49 12.08
N ASP A 214 12.87 1.77 10.93
CA ASP A 214 13.66 2.99 10.69
C ASP A 214 12.86 4.12 10.04
N GLY A 215 11.53 4.01 10.00
CA GLY A 215 10.62 4.96 9.38
C GLY A 215 10.22 4.56 7.95
N TYR A 216 9.13 5.19 7.47
CA TYR A 216 8.66 5.00 6.10
C TYR A 216 9.69 5.52 5.07
N ASP A 217 9.65 5.00 3.85
CA ASP A 217 10.37 5.59 2.72
C ASP A 217 9.64 6.87 2.27
N LEU A 218 10.02 8.00 2.88
CA LEU A 218 9.36 9.28 2.67
C LEU A 218 9.52 9.79 1.23
N GLU A 219 10.68 9.48 0.61
CA GLU A 219 10.96 9.88 -0.76
C GLU A 219 10.09 9.10 -1.76
N LEU A 220 10.00 7.79 -1.60
CA LEU A 220 9.10 6.93 -2.38
C LEU A 220 7.64 7.33 -2.20
N THR A 221 7.21 7.49 -0.94
CA THR A 221 5.82 7.83 -0.60
C THR A 221 5.42 9.14 -1.27
N ARG A 222 6.27 10.16 -1.15
CA ARG A 222 6.04 11.47 -1.78
C ARG A 222 6.04 11.39 -3.30
N ALA A 223 6.99 10.64 -3.89
CA ALA A 223 7.09 10.48 -5.34
C ALA A 223 5.83 9.86 -5.96
N ILE A 224 5.12 9.02 -5.21
CA ILE A 224 3.84 8.44 -5.63
C ILE A 224 2.65 9.34 -5.27
N ALA A 225 2.62 9.93 -4.07
CA ALA A 225 1.50 10.74 -3.62
C ALA A 225 1.32 12.06 -4.42
N GLU A 226 2.40 12.63 -4.97
CA GLU A 226 2.32 13.88 -5.73
C GLU A 226 1.64 13.77 -7.11
N PRO A 227 1.90 12.74 -7.94
CA PRO A 227 1.31 12.64 -9.28
C PRO A 227 -0.09 12.00 -9.31
N VAL A 228 -0.56 11.35 -8.24
CA VAL A 228 -1.88 10.72 -8.20
C VAL A 228 -2.90 11.57 -7.43
N GLY A 229 -4.17 11.48 -7.82
CA GLY A 229 -5.29 12.16 -7.16
C GLY A 229 -6.06 11.25 -6.17
N ILE A 230 -5.73 9.97 -6.11
CA ILE A 230 -6.32 9.00 -5.18
C ILE A 230 -5.49 8.89 -3.89
N PRO A 231 -6.11 8.52 -2.75
CA PRO A 231 -5.40 8.37 -1.49
C PRO A 231 -4.24 7.38 -1.55
N VAL A 232 -3.15 7.70 -0.84
CA VAL A 232 -1.97 6.84 -0.70
C VAL A 232 -1.79 6.45 0.76
N ILE A 233 -1.70 5.15 1.02
CA ILE A 233 -1.40 4.55 2.32
C ILE A 233 0.10 4.21 2.35
N ALA A 234 0.86 4.83 3.24
CA ALA A 234 2.27 4.49 3.46
C ALA A 234 2.40 3.23 4.31
N SER A 235 3.21 2.27 3.87
CA SER A 235 3.46 0.99 4.53
C SER A 235 4.95 0.62 4.51
N GLY A 236 5.39 -0.08 5.55
CA GLY A 236 6.76 -0.57 5.73
C GLY A 236 7.66 0.42 6.46
N GLY A 237 8.20 0.01 7.64
CA GLY A 237 9.20 0.74 8.39
C GLY A 237 8.73 1.50 9.64
N ALA A 238 7.44 1.54 9.95
CA ALA A 238 6.95 2.21 11.16
C ALA A 238 7.54 1.60 12.45
N GLY A 239 8.21 2.42 13.24
CA GLY A 239 8.83 2.02 14.51
C GLY A 239 8.51 2.96 15.68
N THR A 240 8.08 4.19 15.40
CA THR A 240 7.76 5.21 16.39
C THR A 240 6.55 6.04 15.98
N LEU A 241 5.98 6.82 16.90
CA LEU A 241 4.90 7.76 16.60
C LEU A 241 5.37 8.90 15.67
N GLU A 242 6.63 9.31 15.78
CA GLU A 242 7.22 10.30 14.88
C GLU A 242 7.23 9.81 13.42
N HIS A 243 7.52 8.54 13.19
CA HIS A 243 7.45 7.97 11.84
C HIS A 243 6.06 8.07 11.22
N LEU A 244 4.98 7.90 12.04
CA LEU A 244 3.61 8.10 11.56
C LEU A 244 3.39 9.55 11.09
N TYR A 245 3.87 10.52 11.87
CA TYR A 245 3.80 11.94 11.55
C TYR A 245 4.57 12.25 10.25
N GLU A 246 5.81 11.77 10.13
CA GLU A 246 6.66 11.99 8.95
C GLU A 246 6.02 11.39 7.69
N GLY A 247 5.47 10.18 7.77
CA GLY A 247 4.76 9.54 6.66
C GLY A 247 3.60 10.38 6.13
N LEU A 248 2.82 10.98 7.03
CA LEU A 248 1.67 11.81 6.68
C LEU A 248 2.05 13.21 6.16
N ILE A 249 3.05 13.84 6.76
CA ILE A 249 3.38 15.25 6.48
C ILE A 249 4.50 15.38 5.45
N VAL A 250 5.61 14.68 5.64
CA VAL A 250 6.77 14.73 4.74
C VAL A 250 6.54 13.83 3.54
N GLY A 251 6.08 12.60 3.77
CA GLY A 251 5.73 11.61 2.74
C GLY A 251 4.45 11.97 1.98
N LYS A 252 3.62 12.90 2.49
CA LYS A 252 2.34 13.32 1.92
C LYS A 252 1.30 12.19 1.80
N ALA A 253 1.45 11.13 2.58
CA ALA A 253 0.46 10.06 2.62
C ALA A 253 -0.89 10.54 3.18
N ASP A 254 -1.99 9.88 2.78
CA ASP A 254 -3.34 10.12 3.31
C ASP A 254 -3.66 9.19 4.47
N ALA A 255 -2.91 8.09 4.58
CA ALA A 255 -2.98 7.17 5.67
C ALA A 255 -1.61 6.54 5.95
N VAL A 256 -1.44 6.04 7.16
CA VAL A 256 -0.27 5.26 7.58
C VAL A 256 -0.71 3.89 8.05
N LEU A 257 -0.06 2.87 7.51
CA LEU A 257 -0.27 1.49 7.89
C LEU A 257 0.90 1.03 8.77
N ALA A 258 0.59 0.42 9.90
CA ALA A 258 1.58 -0.14 10.81
C ALA A 258 1.08 -1.46 11.41
N ALA A 259 2.00 -2.38 11.61
CA ALA A 259 1.73 -3.69 12.20
C ALA A 259 2.44 -3.83 13.55
N SER A 260 3.76 -3.90 13.55
CA SER A 260 4.57 -4.32 14.71
C SER A 260 4.39 -3.43 15.94
N ILE A 261 4.31 -2.12 15.80
CA ILE A 261 4.20 -1.19 16.93
C ILE A 261 2.87 -1.34 17.70
N PHE A 262 1.78 -1.67 16.98
CA PHE A 262 0.47 -1.93 17.58
C PHE A 262 0.36 -3.37 18.10
N HIS A 263 0.80 -4.37 17.35
CA HIS A 263 0.78 -5.78 17.80
C HIS A 263 1.68 -6.03 19.01
N SER A 264 2.81 -5.34 19.11
CA SER A 264 3.71 -5.47 20.28
C SER A 264 3.24 -4.65 21.47
N ARG A 265 2.13 -3.89 21.29
CA ARG A 265 1.64 -2.92 22.30
C ARG A 265 2.71 -1.93 22.71
N GLU A 266 3.61 -1.58 21.81
CA GLU A 266 4.56 -0.49 22.01
C GLU A 266 3.82 0.84 22.08
N PHE A 267 2.77 0.97 21.26
CA PHE A 267 1.82 2.07 21.26
C PHE A 267 0.40 1.54 21.01
N THR A 268 -0.60 2.27 21.50
CA THR A 268 -2.02 2.07 21.20
C THR A 268 -2.48 3.01 20.09
N ILE A 269 -3.61 2.70 19.45
CA ILE A 269 -4.22 3.58 18.45
C ILE A 269 -4.60 4.95 19.03
N PRO A 270 -5.21 5.05 20.24
CA PRO A 270 -5.49 6.33 20.88
C PRO A 270 -4.23 7.18 21.11
N GLU A 271 -3.13 6.58 21.60
CA GLU A 271 -1.85 7.30 21.79
C GLU A 271 -1.32 7.86 20.48
N ALA A 272 -1.37 7.06 19.40
CA ALA A 272 -0.94 7.50 18.08
C ALA A 272 -1.80 8.67 17.56
N LYS A 273 -3.11 8.61 17.73
CA LYS A 273 -4.03 9.69 17.32
C LYS A 273 -3.83 10.96 18.16
N GLN A 274 -3.67 10.83 19.48
CA GLN A 274 -3.39 11.97 20.37
C GLN A 274 -2.07 12.65 20.01
N PHE A 275 -1.03 11.86 19.73
CA PHE A 275 0.26 12.39 19.29
C PHE A 275 0.12 13.18 17.98
N LEU A 276 -0.53 12.62 16.96
CA LEU A 276 -0.75 13.28 15.67
C LEU A 276 -1.59 14.55 15.82
N ALA A 277 -2.66 14.50 16.61
CA ALA A 277 -3.51 15.66 16.90
C ALA A 277 -2.70 16.78 17.60
N SER A 278 -1.84 16.44 18.55
CA SER A 278 -0.97 17.41 19.24
C SER A 278 0.01 18.12 18.30
N ARG A 279 0.33 17.49 17.17
CA ARG A 279 1.18 18.04 16.10
C ARG A 279 0.36 18.76 15.01
N GLY A 280 -0.94 18.93 15.20
CA GLY A 280 -1.83 19.62 14.24
C GLY A 280 -2.25 18.79 13.05
N VAL A 281 -2.02 17.46 13.08
CA VAL A 281 -2.51 16.56 12.02
C VAL A 281 -4.00 16.29 12.24
N PRO A 282 -4.88 16.51 11.25
CA PRO A 282 -6.29 16.23 11.39
C PRO A 282 -6.53 14.71 11.43
N VAL A 283 -6.88 14.18 12.58
CA VAL A 283 -7.27 12.78 12.81
C VAL A 283 -8.62 12.71 13.49
N ARG A 284 -9.31 11.58 13.36
CA ARG A 284 -10.55 11.30 14.09
C ARG A 284 -10.18 10.76 15.49
N LEU A 285 -10.47 11.49 16.54
CA LEU A 285 -10.28 11.07 17.95
C LEU A 285 -11.46 10.24 18.44
#